data_2bd02f2d978bc4e4a8c256ef07bf9107
#
_entry.id   2bd02f2d978bc4e4a8c256ef07bf9107
#
_cell.length_a   1.000
_cell.length_b   1.000
_cell.length_c   1.000
_cell.angle_alpha   90.00
_cell.angle_beta   90.00
_cell.angle_gamma   90.00
#
_symmetry.space_group_name_H-M   'P 1'
#
loop_
_entity.id
_entity.type
_entity.pdbx_description
1 polymer ?
#
loop_
_entity_poly.entity_id
_entity_poly.type
_entity_poly.pdbx_seq_one_letter_code
_entity_poly.pdbx_strand_id
1 'polypeptide(L)'
;MGRIASFAGDVGSEWITASSKKRLEAVSKDVASLSDYETRLSDKIQLLLDAVLGFVNIQQNELFKILTIVSVVGVPPTILVGIWGMNFKHMPELDWTFGYPLAWLAVIASGVLPLIWFKRRGWLD
;
A
#
# COMPACT_ATOMS: atom_id res chain seq x y z
N MET A 1 -48.97 -35.10 53.81
CA MET A 1 -48.16 -35.37 52.59
C MET A 1 -48.21 -34.23 51.59
N GLY A 2 -49.35 -33.54 51.38
CA GLY A 2 -49.45 -32.45 50.41
C GLY A 2 -48.66 -31.18 50.70
N ARG A 3 -48.43 -30.85 51.97
CA ARG A 3 -47.68 -29.60 52.38
C ARG A 3 -46.17 -29.70 52.12
N ILE A 4 -45.59 -30.87 52.20
CA ILE A 4 -44.15 -31.08 51.95
C ILE A 4 -43.87 -31.05 50.42
N ALA A 5 -44.79 -31.61 49.62
CA ALA A 5 -44.65 -31.58 48.17
C ALA A 5 -44.80 -30.15 47.59
N SER A 6 -45.72 -29.35 48.12
CA SER A 6 -45.87 -27.95 47.73
C SER A 6 -44.68 -27.08 48.15
N PHE A 7 -44.17 -27.32 49.37
CA PHE A 7 -42.98 -26.63 49.87
C PHE A 7 -41.70 -27.00 49.09
N ALA A 8 -41.55 -28.29 48.76
CA ALA A 8 -40.41 -28.74 47.96
C ALA A 8 -40.51 -28.24 46.50
N GLY A 9 -41.72 -28.12 45.96
CA GLY A 9 -41.95 -27.51 44.66
C GLY A 9 -41.63 -26.02 44.62
N ASP A 10 -42.06 -25.28 45.64
CA ASP A 10 -41.82 -23.85 45.75
C ASP A 10 -40.34 -23.50 45.99
N VAL A 11 -39.69 -24.20 46.93
CA VAL A 11 -38.27 -24.04 47.20
C VAL A 11 -37.44 -24.50 46.03
N GLY A 12 -37.82 -25.56 45.36
CA GLY A 12 -37.13 -26.07 44.20
C GLY A 12 -37.25 -25.13 42.98
N SER A 13 -38.40 -24.52 42.77
CA SER A 13 -38.61 -23.56 41.68
C SER A 13 -37.85 -22.25 41.92
N GLU A 14 -37.80 -21.73 43.18
CA GLU A 14 -37.01 -20.57 43.52
C GLU A 14 -35.49 -20.81 43.34
N TRP A 15 -35.03 -21.96 43.78
CA TRP A 15 -33.60 -22.30 43.60
C TRP A 15 -33.22 -22.50 42.11
N ILE A 16 -34.09 -23.13 41.34
CA ILE A 16 -33.87 -23.30 39.89
C ILE A 16 -33.93 -21.96 39.19
N THR A 17 -34.84 -21.07 39.57
CA THR A 17 -34.95 -19.75 38.98
C THR A 17 -33.72 -18.87 39.35
N ALA A 18 -33.23 -18.91 40.58
CA ALA A 18 -32.05 -18.19 41.01
C ALA A 18 -30.78 -18.72 40.33
N SER A 19 -30.65 -20.06 40.21
CA SER A 19 -29.55 -20.69 39.49
C SER A 19 -29.56 -20.39 37.98
N SER A 20 -30.75 -20.41 37.36
CA SER A 20 -30.95 -20.05 35.98
C SER A 20 -30.65 -18.58 35.72
N LYS A 21 -31.04 -17.68 36.62
CA LYS A 21 -30.74 -16.25 36.56
C LYS A 21 -29.23 -15.99 36.64
N LYS A 22 -28.51 -16.65 37.57
CA LYS A 22 -27.06 -16.57 37.67
C LYS A 22 -26.35 -17.06 36.41
N ARG A 23 -26.82 -18.16 35.84
CA ARG A 23 -26.28 -18.68 34.56
C ARG A 23 -26.55 -17.72 33.43
N LEU A 24 -27.72 -17.10 33.36
CA LEU A 24 -28.06 -16.13 32.33
C LEU A 24 -27.19 -14.88 32.45
N GLU A 25 -26.95 -14.38 33.67
CA GLU A 25 -26.04 -13.28 33.90
C GLU A 25 -24.60 -13.61 33.52
N ALA A 26 -24.11 -14.80 33.83
CA ALA A 26 -22.78 -15.27 33.43
C ALA A 26 -22.63 -15.35 31.92
N VAL A 27 -23.62 -15.92 31.22
CA VAL A 27 -23.64 -16.00 29.76
C VAL A 27 -23.73 -14.61 29.13
N SER A 28 -24.56 -13.72 29.65
CA SER A 28 -24.66 -12.33 29.19
C SER A 28 -23.34 -11.58 29.34
N LYS A 29 -22.63 -11.78 30.45
CA LYS A 29 -21.33 -11.20 30.69
C LYS A 29 -20.26 -11.76 29.74
N ASP A 30 -20.29 -13.07 29.50
CA ASP A 30 -19.38 -13.74 28.56
C ASP A 30 -19.62 -13.26 27.12
N VAL A 31 -20.88 -13.13 26.71
CA VAL A 31 -21.25 -12.59 25.40
C VAL A 31 -20.79 -11.16 25.23
N ALA A 32 -20.97 -10.31 26.25
CA ALA A 32 -20.50 -8.93 26.24
C ALA A 32 -18.96 -8.87 26.14
N SER A 33 -18.25 -9.72 26.88
CA SER A 33 -16.79 -9.81 26.82
C SER A 33 -16.31 -10.30 25.45
N LEU A 34 -17.01 -11.24 24.87
CA LEU A 34 -16.70 -11.77 23.52
C LEU A 34 -16.92 -10.69 22.45
N SER A 35 -18.01 -9.94 22.54
CA SER A 35 -18.30 -8.81 21.64
C SER A 35 -17.26 -7.70 21.74
N ASP A 36 -16.81 -7.38 22.95
CA ASP A 36 -15.74 -6.40 23.17
C ASP A 36 -14.40 -6.90 22.58
N TYR A 37 -14.13 -8.18 22.75
CA TYR A 37 -12.94 -8.82 22.17
C TYR A 37 -12.98 -8.83 20.63
N GLU A 38 -14.13 -9.13 20.04
CA GLU A 38 -14.36 -9.09 18.59
C GLU A 38 -14.13 -7.68 18.04
N THR A 39 -14.66 -6.66 18.69
CA THR A 39 -14.45 -5.27 18.30
C THR A 39 -12.98 -4.88 18.33
N ARG A 40 -12.28 -5.22 19.41
CA ARG A 40 -10.84 -4.96 19.52
C ARG A 40 -10.02 -5.71 18.48
N LEU A 41 -10.41 -6.92 18.13
CA LEU A 41 -9.74 -7.71 17.10
C LEU A 41 -9.98 -7.10 15.73
N SER A 42 -11.20 -6.66 15.45
CA SER A 42 -11.55 -5.96 14.21
C SER A 42 -10.76 -4.66 14.05
N ASP A 43 -10.69 -3.85 15.11
CA ASP A 43 -9.90 -2.60 15.12
C ASP A 43 -8.41 -2.86 14.85
N LYS A 44 -7.85 -3.92 15.44
CA LYS A 44 -6.45 -4.31 15.19
C LYS A 44 -6.24 -4.76 13.75
N ILE A 45 -7.15 -5.54 13.19
CA ILE A 45 -7.09 -5.97 11.79
C ILE A 45 -7.15 -4.76 10.87
N GLN A 46 -8.02 -3.82 11.14
CA GLN A 46 -8.16 -2.60 10.35
C GLN A 46 -6.90 -1.74 10.41
N LEU A 47 -6.32 -1.58 11.60
CA LEU A 47 -5.03 -0.89 11.78
C LEU A 47 -3.90 -1.55 10.99
N LEU A 48 -3.83 -2.87 11.02
CA LEU A 48 -2.83 -3.64 10.26
C LEU A 48 -3.05 -3.49 8.75
N LEU A 49 -4.30 -3.51 8.31
CA LEU A 49 -4.65 -3.33 6.90
C LEU A 49 -4.24 -1.94 6.41
N ASP A 50 -4.55 -0.90 7.19
CA ASP A 50 -4.17 0.47 6.89
C ASP A 50 -2.64 0.65 6.86
N ALA A 51 -1.93 0.00 7.79
CA ALA A 51 -0.47 0.01 7.80
C ALA A 51 0.13 -0.68 6.56
N VAL A 52 -0.43 -1.82 6.15
CA VAL A 52 0.00 -2.54 4.94
C VAL A 52 -0.28 -1.72 3.68
N LEU A 53 -1.48 -1.11 3.59
CA LEU A 53 -1.84 -0.24 2.47
C LEU A 53 -0.92 0.99 2.40
N GLY A 54 -0.59 1.59 3.55
CA GLY A 54 0.37 2.68 3.64
C GLY A 54 1.76 2.27 3.16
N PHE A 55 2.22 1.09 3.54
CA PHE A 55 3.50 0.54 3.10
C PHE A 55 3.54 0.26 1.59
N VAL A 56 2.46 -0.32 1.05
CA VAL A 56 2.31 -0.55 -0.40
C VAL A 56 2.35 0.77 -1.17
N ASN A 57 1.67 1.80 -0.68
CA ASN A 57 1.68 3.13 -1.30
C ASN A 57 3.09 3.75 -1.34
N ILE A 58 3.87 3.59 -0.25
CA ILE A 58 5.26 4.07 -0.20
C ILE A 58 6.12 3.33 -1.24
N GLN A 59 6.01 2.00 -1.31
CA GLN A 59 6.75 1.21 -2.29
C GLN A 59 6.36 1.54 -3.72
N GLN A 60 5.06 1.73 -4.00
CA GLN A 60 4.61 2.14 -5.32
C GLN A 60 5.17 3.51 -5.71
N ASN A 61 5.19 4.47 -4.80
CA ASN A 61 5.78 5.79 -5.04
C ASN A 61 7.27 5.70 -5.37
N GLU A 62 8.03 4.86 -4.68
CA GLU A 62 9.44 4.62 -4.98
C GLU A 62 9.64 3.99 -6.37
N LEU A 63 8.84 2.99 -6.72
CA LEU A 63 8.89 2.37 -8.04
C LEU A 63 8.55 3.36 -9.16
N PHE A 64 7.51 4.19 -8.99
CA PHE A 64 7.17 5.24 -9.94
C PHE A 64 8.27 6.30 -10.05
N LYS A 65 8.92 6.66 -8.95
CA LYS A 65 10.06 7.58 -8.92
C LYS A 65 11.21 7.02 -9.78
N ILE A 66 11.60 5.77 -9.55
CA ILE A 66 12.67 5.10 -10.29
C ILE A 66 12.31 5.00 -11.79
N LEU A 67 11.09 4.54 -12.10
CA LEU A 67 10.62 4.40 -13.47
C LEU A 67 10.61 5.75 -14.21
N THR A 68 10.19 6.81 -13.53
CA THR A 68 10.19 8.17 -14.08
C THR A 68 11.61 8.65 -14.38
N ILE A 69 12.55 8.46 -13.44
CA ILE A 69 13.94 8.85 -13.62
C ILE A 69 14.55 8.10 -14.81
N VAL A 70 14.39 6.77 -14.86
CA VAL A 70 14.93 5.94 -15.95
C VAL A 70 14.33 6.35 -17.29
N SER A 71 13.02 6.62 -17.35
CA SER A 71 12.35 7.02 -18.58
C SER A 71 12.79 8.40 -19.05
N VAL A 72 12.84 9.38 -18.17
CA VAL A 72 13.20 10.76 -18.52
C VAL A 72 14.69 10.88 -18.88
N VAL A 73 15.55 10.08 -18.28
CA VAL A 73 16.99 10.06 -18.60
C VAL A 73 17.30 9.21 -19.83
N GLY A 74 16.60 8.09 -20.02
CA GLY A 74 16.91 7.12 -21.08
C GLY A 74 16.22 7.37 -22.41
N VAL A 75 14.96 7.85 -22.39
CA VAL A 75 14.17 8.00 -23.63
C VAL A 75 14.73 9.07 -24.57
N PRO A 76 15.08 10.30 -24.13
CA PRO A 76 15.55 11.34 -25.05
C PRO A 76 16.83 10.97 -25.80
N PRO A 77 17.90 10.43 -25.15
CA PRO A 77 19.06 9.95 -25.88
C PRO A 77 18.74 8.86 -26.89
N THR A 78 17.87 7.92 -26.52
CA THR A 78 17.49 6.80 -27.40
C THR A 78 16.77 7.30 -28.65
N ILE A 79 15.89 8.29 -28.52
CA ILE A 79 15.21 8.90 -29.67
C ILE A 79 16.21 9.60 -30.57
N LEU A 80 17.16 10.37 -30.03
CA LEU A 80 18.17 11.08 -30.81
C LEU A 80 19.05 10.09 -31.59
N VAL A 81 19.54 9.05 -30.94
CA VAL A 81 20.32 7.97 -31.60
C VAL A 81 19.48 7.26 -32.66
N GLY A 82 18.19 7.04 -32.39
CA GLY A 82 17.27 6.45 -33.34
C GLY A 82 17.09 7.30 -34.60
N ILE A 83 16.90 8.61 -34.44
CA ILE A 83 16.76 9.54 -35.58
C ILE A 83 18.02 9.57 -36.42
N TRP A 84 19.19 9.70 -35.83
CA TRP A 84 20.47 9.71 -36.57
C TRP A 84 20.91 8.34 -37.06
N GLY A 85 20.35 7.26 -36.50
CA GLY A 85 20.53 5.90 -36.98
C GLY A 85 19.66 5.55 -38.20
N MET A 86 18.76 6.44 -38.63
CA MET A 86 17.90 6.20 -39.80
C MET A 86 18.73 6.27 -41.09
N ASN A 87 18.49 5.34 -42.02
CA ASN A 87 19.19 5.28 -43.30
C ASN A 87 18.48 6.16 -44.38
N PHE A 88 18.28 7.42 -44.13
CA PHE A 88 17.80 8.36 -45.14
C PHE A 88 18.92 8.90 -46.03
N LYS A 89 18.64 9.00 -47.35
CA LYS A 89 19.64 9.47 -48.31
C LYS A 89 19.99 10.95 -48.23
N HIS A 90 19.11 11.75 -47.60
CA HIS A 90 19.28 13.18 -47.47
C HIS A 90 19.13 13.56 -45.96
N MET A 91 20.24 13.49 -45.25
CA MET A 91 20.37 14.01 -43.88
C MET A 91 21.45 15.08 -43.90
N PRO A 92 21.11 16.37 -43.89
CA PRO A 92 22.09 17.47 -43.99
C PRO A 92 23.07 17.49 -42.82
N GLU A 93 22.66 16.92 -41.65
CA GLU A 93 23.50 16.86 -40.46
C GLU A 93 24.66 15.87 -40.59
N LEU A 94 24.53 14.82 -41.45
CA LEU A 94 25.58 13.81 -41.67
C LEU A 94 26.70 14.34 -42.60
N ASP A 95 26.40 15.26 -43.50
CA ASP A 95 27.39 15.84 -44.41
C ASP A 95 28.20 16.98 -43.76
N TRP A 96 27.86 17.37 -42.55
CA TRP A 96 28.53 18.43 -41.80
C TRP A 96 29.73 17.87 -41.04
N THR A 97 30.91 18.50 -41.22
CA THR A 97 32.19 18.06 -40.61
C THR A 97 32.13 18.00 -39.06
N PHE A 98 31.32 18.85 -38.45
CA PHE A 98 31.06 18.89 -37.00
C PHE A 98 29.80 18.15 -36.56
N GLY A 99 29.07 17.53 -37.47
CA GLY A 99 27.82 16.83 -37.18
C GLY A 99 27.98 15.69 -36.17
N TYR A 100 29.03 14.88 -36.33
CA TYR A 100 29.30 13.75 -35.45
C TYR A 100 29.63 14.16 -34.00
N PRO A 101 30.58 15.07 -33.71
CA PRO A 101 30.84 15.50 -32.35
C PRO A 101 29.65 16.25 -31.74
N LEU A 102 28.88 17.00 -32.51
CA LEU A 102 27.69 17.70 -32.04
C LEU A 102 26.57 16.71 -31.69
N ALA A 103 26.40 15.64 -32.47
CA ALA A 103 25.46 14.57 -32.19
C ALA A 103 25.78 13.88 -30.85
N TRP A 104 27.04 13.54 -30.62
CA TRP A 104 27.47 12.96 -29.34
C TRP A 104 27.22 13.90 -28.15
N LEU A 105 27.50 15.19 -28.35
CA LEU A 105 27.24 16.21 -27.32
C LEU A 105 25.76 16.34 -27.01
N ALA A 106 24.90 16.31 -28.02
CA ALA A 106 23.46 16.36 -27.85
C ALA A 106 22.90 15.11 -27.13
N VAL A 107 23.38 13.93 -27.49
CA VAL A 107 22.99 12.66 -26.82
C VAL A 107 23.40 12.69 -25.35
N ILE A 108 24.63 13.05 -25.04
CA ILE A 108 25.13 13.12 -23.67
C ILE A 108 24.36 14.21 -22.89
N ALA A 109 24.17 15.38 -23.46
CA ALA A 109 23.45 16.48 -22.82
C ALA A 109 21.99 16.09 -22.52
N SER A 110 21.32 15.41 -23.44
CA SER A 110 19.93 14.95 -23.26
C SER A 110 19.75 13.97 -22.10
N GLY A 111 20.76 13.19 -21.77
CA GLY A 111 20.76 12.30 -20.61
C GLY A 111 21.20 12.98 -19.31
N VAL A 112 22.26 13.81 -19.40
CA VAL A 112 22.88 14.44 -18.22
C VAL A 112 22.03 15.60 -17.66
N LEU A 113 21.39 16.41 -18.51
CA LEU A 113 20.57 17.53 -18.07
C LEU A 113 19.40 17.12 -17.16
N PRO A 114 18.58 16.13 -17.52
CA PRO A 114 17.51 15.69 -16.62
C PRO A 114 18.07 15.06 -15.32
N LEU A 115 19.22 14.38 -15.39
CA LEU A 115 19.86 13.80 -14.22
C LEU A 115 20.31 14.87 -13.21
N ILE A 116 20.92 15.96 -13.69
CA ILE A 116 21.29 17.12 -12.87
C ILE A 116 20.03 17.78 -12.28
N TRP A 117 18.97 17.88 -13.09
CA TRP A 117 17.71 18.47 -12.64
C TRP A 117 17.05 17.65 -11.52
N PHE A 118 17.00 16.32 -11.65
CA PHE A 118 16.51 15.42 -10.61
C PHE A 118 17.36 15.48 -9.33
N LYS A 119 18.69 15.55 -9.47
CA LYS A 119 19.60 15.70 -8.35
C LYS A 119 19.36 17.02 -7.59
N ARG A 120 19.17 18.13 -8.32
CA ARG A 120 18.85 19.43 -7.71
C ARG A 120 17.51 19.47 -7.01
N ARG A 121 16.57 18.63 -7.42
CA ARG A 121 15.25 18.50 -6.79
C ARG A 121 15.21 17.51 -5.62
N GLY A 122 16.32 16.89 -5.27
CA GLY A 122 16.38 15.92 -4.16
C GLY A 122 15.64 14.61 -4.46
N TRP A 123 15.53 14.25 -5.74
CA TRP A 123 14.86 13.00 -6.12
C TRP A 123 15.81 11.80 -6.12
N LEU A 124 17.10 12.03 -6.03
CA LEU A 124 18.16 11.02 -6.06
C LEU A 124 18.78 10.77 -4.67
N ASP A 125 18.34 11.50 -3.65
CA ASP A 125 18.75 11.31 -2.25
C ASP A 125 17.73 10.46 -1.49
#